data_536ed92e9e642696e14c88c9f42afb65
#
_entry.id   536ed92e9e642696e14c88c9f42afb65
#
_cell.length_a   1.000
_cell.length_b   1.000
_cell.length_c   1.000
_cell.angle_alpha   90.00
_cell.angle_beta   90.00
_cell.angle_gamma   90.00
#
_symmetry.space_group_name_H-M   'P 1'
#
loop_
_entity.id
_entity.type
_entity.pdbx_description
1 polymer ?
#
loop_
_entity_poly.entity_id
_entity_poly.type
_entity_poly.pdbx_seq_one_letter_code
_entity_poly.pdbx_strand_id
1 'polypeptide(L)'
;LSIGASNMIYESYTVVLSGDERISIAQLVDQDKLVIRGVGEKVYSVDVTEGHGYLKFTGVDALSGGYVSIGNRQLLGITPDMLVTAPVGTFTVNVRNGSLSASKTVTISKDVTTTVDFSEVQTDPVKTGAVNFSVTPSGAVMSIDGTEVDYSSPVSLIYGTH
;
A
#
# COMPACT_ATOMS: atom_id res chain seq x y z
N LEU A 1 9.76 25.27 -7.55
CA LEU A 1 10.02 23.86 -7.32
C LEU A 1 10.60 23.69 -5.92
N SER A 2 9.93 22.95 -5.06
CA SER A 2 10.42 22.66 -3.70
C SER A 2 10.97 21.24 -3.67
N ILE A 3 12.22 21.06 -3.26
CA ILE A 3 12.88 19.75 -3.18
C ILE A 3 13.55 19.63 -1.82
N GLY A 4 13.02 18.74 -0.97
CA GLY A 4 13.45 18.67 0.41
C GLY A 4 13.22 19.98 1.13
N ALA A 5 14.26 20.51 1.79
CA ALA A 5 14.23 21.81 2.49
C ALA A 5 14.61 23.01 1.60
N SER A 6 14.88 22.79 0.30
CA SER A 6 15.36 23.83 -0.61
C SER A 6 14.28 24.30 -1.57
N ASN A 7 14.07 25.60 -1.66
CA ASN A 7 13.25 26.23 -2.67
C ASN A 7 14.12 26.60 -3.86
N MET A 8 13.77 26.09 -5.03
CA MET A 8 14.48 26.35 -6.29
C MET A 8 13.62 27.16 -7.25
N ILE A 9 14.21 28.14 -7.92
CA ILE A 9 13.55 29.01 -8.86
C ILE A 9 13.56 28.33 -10.23
N TYR A 10 12.37 28.03 -10.72
CA TYR A 10 12.12 27.52 -12.07
C TYR A 10 11.71 28.69 -12.96
N GLU A 11 12.35 28.79 -14.09
CA GLU A 11 12.15 29.88 -15.10
C GLU A 11 11.70 29.28 -16.44
N SER A 12 11.20 30.12 -17.32
CA SER A 12 10.70 29.68 -18.64
C SER A 12 11.80 29.05 -19.54
N TYR A 13 13.05 29.33 -19.25
CA TYR A 13 14.20 28.73 -19.96
C TYR A 13 14.67 27.42 -19.35
N THR A 14 14.14 26.99 -18.18
CA THR A 14 14.51 25.72 -17.56
C THR A 14 14.10 24.58 -18.47
N VAL A 15 15.04 23.69 -18.77
CA VAL A 15 14.79 22.52 -19.59
C VAL A 15 14.48 21.33 -18.68
N VAL A 16 13.37 20.65 -18.92
CA VAL A 16 13.00 19.41 -18.23
C VAL A 16 13.04 18.27 -19.23
N LEU A 17 13.85 17.25 -18.95
CA LEU A 17 14.06 16.09 -19.82
C LEU A 17 13.63 14.80 -19.12
N SER A 18 13.09 13.87 -19.89
CA SER A 18 12.83 12.50 -19.49
C SER A 18 13.41 11.58 -20.58
N GLY A 19 14.64 11.13 -20.38
CA GLY A 19 15.47 10.57 -21.45
C GLY A 19 15.80 11.66 -22.48
N ASP A 20 15.51 11.38 -23.75
CA ASP A 20 15.76 12.34 -24.86
C ASP A 20 14.55 13.26 -25.13
N GLU A 21 13.46 13.12 -24.38
CA GLU A 21 12.24 13.89 -24.59
C GLU A 21 12.18 15.11 -23.66
N ARG A 22 11.80 16.26 -24.21
CA ARG A 22 11.50 17.45 -23.42
C ARG A 22 10.07 17.39 -22.92
N ILE A 23 9.90 17.43 -21.61
CA ILE A 23 8.60 17.38 -20.95
C ILE A 23 8.30 18.69 -20.20
N SER A 24 7.04 18.83 -19.77
CA SER A 24 6.64 19.93 -18.87
C SER A 24 6.98 19.59 -17.42
N ILE A 25 7.32 20.59 -16.63
CA ILE A 25 7.50 20.43 -15.18
C ILE A 25 6.22 19.92 -14.48
N ALA A 26 5.07 20.20 -15.05
CA ALA A 26 3.78 19.72 -14.53
C ALA A 26 3.58 18.19 -14.69
N GLN A 27 4.41 17.54 -15.48
CA GLN A 27 4.40 16.08 -15.65
C GLN A 27 5.27 15.36 -14.63
N LEU A 28 6.07 16.09 -13.83
CA LEU A 28 6.84 15.51 -12.74
C LEU A 28 5.94 15.16 -11.56
N VAL A 29 6.23 14.03 -10.93
CA VAL A 29 5.54 13.56 -9.73
C VAL A 29 6.54 13.26 -8.61
N ASP A 30 6.06 13.13 -7.38
CA ASP A 30 6.90 12.89 -6.20
C ASP A 30 7.67 11.55 -6.27
N GLN A 31 7.23 10.63 -7.12
CA GLN A 31 7.85 9.32 -7.33
C GLN A 31 9.05 9.36 -8.29
N ASP A 32 9.20 10.45 -9.05
CA ASP A 32 10.30 10.60 -9.99
C ASP A 32 11.63 10.85 -9.28
N LYS A 33 12.69 10.22 -9.77
CA LYS A 33 14.05 10.59 -9.39
C LYS A 33 14.62 11.59 -10.38
N LEU A 34 15.10 12.69 -9.84
CA LEU A 34 15.53 13.83 -10.62
C LEU A 34 17.00 14.14 -10.39
N VAL A 35 17.70 14.50 -11.45
CA VAL A 35 18.98 15.21 -11.39
C VAL A 35 18.75 16.66 -11.80
N ILE A 36 19.04 17.58 -10.89
CA ILE A 36 18.80 19.00 -11.07
C ILE A 36 20.15 19.72 -11.21
N ARG A 37 20.28 20.55 -12.23
CA ARG A 37 21.46 21.38 -12.47
C ARG A 37 21.07 22.84 -12.46
N GLY A 38 21.82 23.63 -11.68
CA GLY A 38 21.58 25.04 -11.53
C GLY A 38 22.76 25.77 -10.87
N VAL A 39 22.60 27.04 -10.65
CA VAL A 39 23.57 27.86 -9.89
C VAL A 39 22.80 28.69 -8.86
N GLY A 40 23.20 28.57 -7.60
CA GLY A 40 22.47 29.13 -6.49
C GLY A 40 21.06 28.50 -6.43
N GLU A 41 20.02 29.34 -6.38
CA GLU A 41 18.63 28.88 -6.37
C GLU A 41 18.04 28.71 -7.79
N LYS A 42 18.76 29.08 -8.85
CA LYS A 42 18.26 29.05 -10.24
C LYS A 42 18.52 27.70 -10.89
N VAL A 43 17.45 27.08 -11.38
CA VAL A 43 17.49 25.80 -12.09
C VAL A 43 17.60 26.02 -13.59
N TYR A 44 18.55 25.34 -14.21
CA TYR A 44 18.73 25.36 -15.68
C TYR A 44 18.23 24.10 -16.36
N SER A 45 18.46 22.92 -15.72
CA SER A 45 17.91 21.66 -16.20
C SER A 45 17.44 20.76 -15.08
N VAL A 46 16.42 19.97 -15.41
CA VAL A 46 15.89 18.87 -14.59
C VAL A 46 15.85 17.64 -15.47
N ASP A 47 16.59 16.60 -15.10
CA ASP A 47 16.61 15.33 -15.82
C ASP A 47 15.92 14.26 -14.97
N VAL A 48 14.87 13.62 -15.51
CA VAL A 48 14.22 12.47 -14.90
C VAL A 48 15.08 11.23 -15.13
N THR A 49 15.74 10.75 -14.09
CA THR A 49 16.62 9.56 -14.17
C THR A 49 15.84 8.26 -13.98
N GLU A 50 14.84 8.26 -13.11
CA GLU A 50 13.86 7.20 -12.97
C GLU A 50 12.48 7.85 -12.92
N GLY A 51 11.63 7.53 -13.88
CA GLY A 51 10.27 8.05 -13.99
C GLY A 51 9.28 7.21 -13.16
N HIS A 52 8.02 7.41 -13.43
CA HIS A 52 6.90 6.70 -12.81
C HIS A 52 6.10 5.90 -13.83
N GLY A 53 5.29 5.01 -13.34
CA GLY A 53 4.22 4.32 -14.06
C GLY A 53 2.97 4.29 -13.19
N TYR A 54 2.00 3.53 -13.63
CA TYR A 54 0.69 3.47 -12.98
C TYR A 54 0.30 2.04 -12.64
N LEU A 55 -0.34 1.87 -11.49
CA LEU A 55 -0.96 0.62 -11.07
C LEU A 55 -2.47 0.79 -11.07
N LYS A 56 -3.16 -0.04 -11.83
CA LYS A 56 -4.62 -0.18 -11.79
C LYS A 56 -4.95 -1.48 -11.06
N PHE A 57 -5.88 -1.41 -10.11
CA PHE A 57 -6.30 -2.58 -9.33
C PHE A 57 -7.64 -3.09 -9.83
N THR A 58 -7.77 -4.41 -9.92
CA THR A 58 -9.02 -5.11 -10.26
C THR A 58 -9.29 -6.22 -9.26
N GLY A 59 -10.56 -6.66 -9.13
CA GLY A 59 -10.95 -7.69 -8.17
C GLY A 59 -10.80 -7.26 -6.71
N VAL A 60 -10.89 -5.96 -6.42
CA VAL A 60 -10.69 -5.40 -5.08
C VAL A 60 -11.99 -5.12 -4.32
N ASP A 61 -13.15 -5.52 -4.82
CA ASP A 61 -14.45 -5.21 -4.21
C ASP A 61 -14.54 -5.71 -2.76
N ALA A 62 -14.11 -6.94 -2.52
CA ALA A 62 -14.06 -7.54 -1.18
C ALA A 62 -13.03 -6.85 -0.24
N LEU A 63 -12.10 -6.08 -0.81
CA LEU A 63 -11.04 -5.37 -0.11
C LEU A 63 -11.37 -3.89 0.09
N SER A 64 -12.52 -3.42 -0.38
CA SER A 64 -12.95 -2.02 -0.26
C SER A 64 -12.94 -1.57 1.20
N GLY A 65 -12.39 -0.38 1.46
CA GLY A 65 -12.16 0.13 2.82
C GLY A 65 -10.94 -0.44 3.55
N GLY A 66 -10.24 -1.38 2.94
CA GLY A 66 -8.94 -1.86 3.40
C GLY A 66 -7.78 -0.99 2.91
N TYR A 67 -6.58 -1.57 2.94
CA TYR A 67 -5.35 -0.88 2.59
C TYR A 67 -4.55 -1.66 1.55
N VAL A 68 -3.89 -0.91 0.66
CA VAL A 68 -2.84 -1.42 -0.23
C VAL A 68 -1.50 -0.80 0.13
N SER A 69 -0.45 -1.61 0.17
CA SER A 69 0.93 -1.15 0.28
C SER A 69 1.73 -1.54 -0.96
N ILE A 70 2.58 -0.64 -1.43
CA ILE A 70 3.45 -0.85 -2.59
C ILE A 70 4.89 -0.77 -2.10
N GLY A 71 5.55 -1.92 -2.01
CA GLY A 71 6.83 -2.04 -1.31
C GLY A 71 6.71 -1.52 0.13
N ASN A 72 7.72 -0.76 0.58
CA ASN A 72 7.75 -0.17 1.93
C ASN A 72 7.39 1.33 1.94
N ARG A 73 6.87 1.88 0.84
CA ARG A 73 6.81 3.34 0.65
C ARG A 73 5.42 3.94 0.64
N GLN A 74 4.40 3.18 0.26
CA GLN A 74 3.04 3.71 0.11
C GLN A 74 2.06 2.82 0.85
N LEU A 75 1.22 3.44 1.67
CA LEU A 75 0.05 2.83 2.28
C LEU A 75 -1.16 3.67 1.91
N LEU A 76 -2.07 3.12 1.11
CA LEU A 76 -3.23 3.81 0.56
C LEU A 76 -4.51 3.05 0.89
N GLY A 77 -5.60 3.77 1.11
CA GLY A 77 -6.93 3.17 1.23
C GLY A 77 -7.39 2.61 -0.12
N ILE A 78 -7.99 1.40 -0.10
CA ILE A 78 -8.50 0.76 -1.31
C ILE A 78 -9.85 1.38 -1.66
N THR A 79 -9.96 1.90 -2.88
CA THR A 79 -11.20 2.39 -3.47
C THR A 79 -11.45 1.69 -4.81
N PRO A 80 -12.72 1.56 -5.24
CA PRO A 80 -13.03 1.06 -6.58
C PRO A 80 -12.31 1.89 -7.65
N ASP A 81 -11.84 1.23 -8.70
CA ASP A 81 -11.18 1.85 -9.87
C ASP A 81 -9.96 2.73 -9.55
N MET A 82 -9.29 2.50 -8.39
CA MET A 82 -8.12 3.28 -8.03
C MET A 82 -6.98 3.12 -9.03
N LEU A 83 -6.37 4.26 -9.38
CA LEU A 83 -5.15 4.35 -10.17
C LEU A 83 -4.07 4.99 -9.30
N VAL A 84 -2.96 4.31 -9.15
CA VAL A 84 -1.87 4.75 -8.27
C VAL A 84 -0.62 4.99 -9.09
N THR A 85 -0.03 6.18 -8.94
CA THR A 85 1.29 6.49 -9.49
C THR A 85 2.36 5.87 -8.58
N ALA A 86 3.30 5.15 -9.18
CA ALA A 86 4.39 4.51 -8.46
C ALA A 86 5.69 4.57 -9.25
N PRO A 87 6.86 4.56 -8.58
CA PRO A 87 8.15 4.62 -9.26
C PRO A 87 8.38 3.38 -10.13
N VAL A 88 9.17 3.54 -11.19
CA VAL A 88 9.63 2.42 -12.02
C VAL A 88 10.39 1.43 -11.15
N GLY A 89 10.18 0.14 -11.36
CA GLY A 89 10.85 -0.94 -10.62
C GLY A 89 9.95 -2.14 -10.36
N THR A 90 10.48 -3.10 -9.61
CA THR A 90 9.73 -4.29 -9.18
C THR A 90 9.40 -4.17 -7.69
N PHE A 91 8.12 -4.29 -7.38
CA PHE A 91 7.60 -4.12 -6.03
C PHE A 91 6.65 -5.25 -5.65
N THR A 92 6.64 -5.57 -4.36
CA THR A 92 5.57 -6.39 -3.79
C THR A 92 4.41 -5.47 -3.41
N VAL A 93 3.25 -5.76 -3.97
CA VAL A 93 1.99 -5.09 -3.65
C VAL A 93 1.21 -6.00 -2.70
N ASN A 94 0.93 -5.50 -1.50
CA ASN A 94 0.14 -6.20 -0.50
C ASN A 94 -1.18 -5.48 -0.32
N VAL A 95 -2.27 -6.24 -0.25
CA VAL A 95 -3.61 -5.74 0.03
C VAL A 95 -4.15 -6.42 1.27
N ARG A 96 -4.90 -5.68 2.09
CA ARG A 96 -5.50 -6.21 3.31
C ARG A 96 -6.80 -5.49 3.66
N ASN A 97 -7.80 -6.28 4.05
CA ASN A 97 -9.02 -5.79 4.71
C ASN A 97 -9.48 -6.83 5.75
N GLY A 98 -9.31 -6.52 7.03
CA GLY A 98 -9.59 -7.47 8.12
C GLY A 98 -8.78 -8.76 7.96
N SER A 99 -9.49 -9.89 7.78
CA SER A 99 -8.89 -11.22 7.56
C SER A 99 -8.58 -11.53 6.09
N LEU A 100 -8.98 -10.66 5.16
CA LEU A 100 -8.66 -10.79 3.75
C LEU A 100 -7.27 -10.22 3.48
N SER A 101 -6.40 -10.99 2.85
CA SER A 101 -5.10 -10.51 2.42
C SER A 101 -4.65 -11.19 1.13
N ALA A 102 -3.87 -10.49 0.34
CA ALA A 102 -3.16 -11.03 -0.80
C ALA A 102 -1.89 -10.23 -1.09
N SER A 103 -0.95 -10.87 -1.79
CA SER A 103 0.32 -10.28 -2.16
C SER A 103 0.66 -10.67 -3.59
N LYS A 104 1.10 -9.68 -4.39
CA LYS A 104 1.58 -9.90 -5.76
C LYS A 104 2.84 -9.09 -6.01
N THR A 105 3.80 -9.70 -6.71
CA THR A 105 4.96 -8.97 -7.21
C THR A 105 4.65 -8.44 -8.60
N VAL A 106 4.88 -7.14 -8.79
CA VAL A 106 4.60 -6.43 -10.05
C VAL A 106 5.82 -5.65 -10.50
N THR A 107 6.01 -5.56 -11.82
CA THR A 107 7.02 -4.68 -12.42
C THR A 107 6.31 -3.48 -13.02
N ILE A 108 6.75 -2.30 -12.63
CA ILE A 108 6.23 -1.02 -13.08
C ILE A 108 7.20 -0.46 -14.11
N SER A 109 6.70 -0.18 -15.30
CA SER A 109 7.45 0.45 -16.38
C SER A 109 7.02 1.91 -16.54
N LYS A 110 7.95 2.73 -17.01
CA LYS A 110 7.73 4.16 -17.22
C LYS A 110 6.52 4.40 -18.16
N ASP A 111 5.64 5.29 -17.76
CA ASP A 111 4.45 5.73 -18.51
C ASP A 111 3.47 4.60 -18.87
N VAL A 112 3.62 3.43 -18.24
CA VAL A 112 2.76 2.24 -18.48
C VAL A 112 1.82 2.02 -17.31
N THR A 113 0.56 1.70 -17.63
CA THR A 113 -0.41 1.22 -16.64
C THR A 113 -0.30 -0.30 -16.51
N THR A 114 0.13 -0.77 -15.35
CA THR A 114 0.17 -2.19 -15.00
C THR A 114 -1.09 -2.55 -14.22
N THR A 115 -1.87 -3.52 -14.71
CA THR A 115 -3.06 -4.01 -13.99
C THR A 115 -2.67 -5.10 -13.01
N VAL A 116 -3.13 -4.96 -11.76
CA VAL A 116 -2.93 -5.95 -10.69
C VAL A 116 -4.29 -6.48 -10.28
N ASP A 117 -4.54 -7.74 -10.58
CA ASP A 117 -5.81 -8.40 -10.29
C ASP A 117 -5.76 -9.12 -8.93
N PHE A 118 -6.71 -8.82 -8.06
CA PHE A 118 -6.90 -9.42 -6.74
C PHE A 118 -8.22 -10.19 -6.61
N SER A 119 -8.82 -10.64 -7.72
CA SER A 119 -10.07 -11.42 -7.72
C SER A 119 -9.97 -12.73 -6.92
N GLU A 120 -8.77 -13.29 -6.79
CA GLU A 120 -8.48 -14.53 -6.04
C GLU A 120 -7.96 -14.24 -4.61
N VAL A 121 -8.53 -13.25 -3.93
CA VAL A 121 -8.13 -12.93 -2.54
C VAL A 121 -8.52 -14.08 -1.63
N GLN A 122 -7.55 -14.56 -0.85
CA GLN A 122 -7.79 -15.59 0.15
C GLN A 122 -8.00 -14.96 1.52
N THR A 123 -8.91 -15.54 2.31
CA THR A 123 -9.01 -15.22 3.73
C THR A 123 -7.81 -15.82 4.47
N ASP A 124 -7.09 -15.00 5.23
CA ASP A 124 -6.18 -15.54 6.23
C ASP A 124 -6.99 -16.43 7.19
N PRO A 125 -6.60 -17.68 7.38
CA PRO A 125 -7.32 -18.54 8.31
C PRO A 125 -7.28 -17.93 9.70
N VAL A 126 -8.45 -17.72 10.29
CA VAL A 126 -8.55 -17.24 11.67
C VAL A 126 -7.88 -18.27 12.56
N LYS A 127 -6.77 -17.90 13.18
CA LYS A 127 -6.07 -18.81 14.11
C LYS A 127 -6.88 -18.94 15.39
N THR A 128 -7.27 -20.15 15.71
CA THR A 128 -7.98 -20.48 16.94
C THR A 128 -7.18 -21.44 17.78
N GLY A 129 -7.37 -21.38 19.10
CA GLY A 129 -6.83 -22.33 20.06
C GLY A 129 -7.94 -22.93 20.90
N ALA A 130 -7.83 -24.21 21.28
CA ALA A 130 -8.73 -24.85 22.22
C ALA A 130 -8.22 -24.60 23.65
N VAL A 131 -9.09 -24.04 24.49
CA VAL A 131 -8.78 -23.75 25.90
C VAL A 131 -9.68 -24.61 26.79
N ASN A 132 -9.07 -25.35 27.73
CA ASN A 132 -9.78 -26.09 28.76
C ASN A 132 -9.87 -25.23 30.02
N PHE A 133 -11.06 -25.13 30.59
CA PHE A 133 -11.27 -24.41 31.84
C PHE A 133 -11.56 -25.37 32.98
N SER A 134 -10.97 -25.11 34.15
CA SER A 134 -11.30 -25.77 35.40
C SER A 134 -11.96 -24.74 36.32
N VAL A 135 -13.26 -24.88 36.52
CA VAL A 135 -14.06 -23.89 37.25
C VAL A 135 -14.54 -24.47 38.58
N THR A 136 -14.37 -23.73 39.69
CA THR A 136 -14.80 -24.08 41.02
C THR A 136 -15.57 -22.88 41.63
N PRO A 137 -16.77 -23.05 42.18
CA PRO A 137 -17.56 -24.32 42.34
C PRO A 137 -18.11 -24.82 40.99
N SER A 138 -18.39 -26.11 40.92
CA SER A 138 -19.06 -26.70 39.74
C SER A 138 -20.45 -26.08 39.56
N GLY A 139 -20.80 -25.77 38.29
CA GLY A 139 -22.06 -25.12 37.97
C GLY A 139 -22.03 -23.57 38.01
N ALA A 140 -20.85 -22.96 38.22
CA ALA A 140 -20.70 -21.53 38.03
C ALA A 140 -20.90 -21.14 36.55
N VAL A 141 -21.52 -19.99 36.31
CA VAL A 141 -21.66 -19.45 34.96
C VAL A 141 -20.33 -18.76 34.57
N MET A 142 -19.82 -19.11 33.41
CA MET A 142 -18.62 -18.50 32.86
C MET A 142 -18.98 -17.73 31.60
N SER A 143 -18.42 -16.53 31.45
CA SER A 143 -18.53 -15.75 30.21
C SER A 143 -17.15 -15.35 29.69
N ILE A 144 -17.00 -15.33 28.38
CA ILE A 144 -15.82 -14.83 27.67
C ILE A 144 -16.28 -13.74 26.71
N ASP A 145 -15.65 -12.58 26.75
CA ASP A 145 -16.02 -11.41 25.94
C ASP A 145 -17.51 -11.03 26.08
N GLY A 146 -18.07 -11.24 27.28
CA GLY A 146 -19.47 -10.94 27.56
C GLY A 146 -20.48 -12.01 27.08
N THR A 147 -20.02 -13.11 26.49
CA THR A 147 -20.86 -14.23 26.04
C THR A 147 -20.71 -15.41 26.99
N GLU A 148 -21.84 -15.98 27.45
CA GLU A 148 -21.84 -17.19 28.26
C GLU A 148 -21.33 -18.38 27.44
N VAL A 149 -20.40 -19.15 28.02
CA VAL A 149 -19.78 -20.32 27.36
C VAL A 149 -19.93 -21.58 28.19
N ASP A 150 -20.18 -22.69 27.51
CA ASP A 150 -20.13 -24.02 28.11
C ASP A 150 -18.67 -24.47 28.20
N TYR A 151 -18.17 -24.57 29.41
CA TYR A 151 -16.79 -25.00 29.71
C TYR A 151 -16.67 -26.49 30.03
N SER A 152 -17.73 -27.26 29.86
CA SER A 152 -17.69 -28.73 30.03
C SER A 152 -16.84 -29.43 28.97
N SER A 153 -16.58 -28.74 27.85
CA SER A 153 -15.72 -29.16 26.76
C SER A 153 -14.74 -28.03 26.36
N PRO A 154 -13.67 -28.35 25.64
CA PRO A 154 -12.70 -27.32 25.19
C PRO A 154 -13.39 -26.21 24.40
N VAL A 155 -13.20 -24.95 24.79
CA VAL A 155 -13.74 -23.78 24.13
C VAL A 155 -12.75 -23.32 23.08
N SER A 156 -13.19 -23.17 21.80
CA SER A 156 -12.37 -22.64 20.73
C SER A 156 -12.39 -21.12 20.77
N LEU A 157 -11.23 -20.51 21.00
CA LEU A 157 -11.05 -19.06 21.03
C LEU A 157 -10.12 -18.61 19.90
N ILE A 158 -10.38 -17.42 19.35
CA ILE A 158 -9.47 -16.75 18.41
C ILE A 158 -8.20 -16.35 19.17
N TYR A 159 -7.04 -16.36 18.53
CA TYR A 159 -5.82 -15.88 19.18
C TYR A 159 -5.95 -14.38 19.50
N GLY A 160 -5.73 -14.02 20.75
CA GLY A 160 -5.84 -12.66 21.23
C GLY A 160 -5.97 -12.58 22.76
N THR A 161 -6.35 -11.42 23.24
CA THR A 161 -6.73 -11.19 24.63
C THR A 161 -8.24 -11.24 24.72
N HIS A 162 -8.73 -11.97 25.68
CA HIS A 162 -10.15 -12.19 26.00
C HIS A 162 -10.46 -11.73 27.42
#